data_2075b0b956df07b4b2e69511625f1864
#
_entry.id   2075b0b956df07b4b2e69511625f1864
#
_cell.length_a   1.000
_cell.length_b   1.000
_cell.length_c   1.000
_cell.angle_alpha   90.00
_cell.angle_beta   90.00
_cell.angle_gamma   90.00
#
_symmetry.space_group_name_H-M   'P 1'
#
loop_
_entity.id
_entity.type
_entity.pdbx_description
1 polymer ?
#
loop_
_entity_poly.entity_id
_entity_poly.type
_entity_poly.pdbx_seq_one_letter_code
_entity_poly.pdbx_strand_id
1 'polypeptide(L)'
;MSQPLIGITSFTHLNKYGNPMNAVMTTYIQAVAHAGGLPVLIPLGLEEPGYQGIFTHLDAILFTGGGDIQPACYGGQPHTKVADVDTGRDRVEMWLAQAAILHDKPFLGIC
;
A
#
# COMPACT_ATOMS: atom_id res chain seq x y z
N MET A 1 15.35 21.12 8.70
CA MET A 1 14.05 20.52 8.98
C MET A 1 13.93 19.21 8.26
N SER A 2 13.51 18.21 8.97
CA SER A 2 13.35 16.91 8.35
C SER A 2 12.01 16.85 7.61
N GLN A 3 12.03 16.14 6.49
CA GLN A 3 10.81 15.89 5.74
C GLN A 3 10.09 14.70 6.35
N PRO A 4 8.75 14.71 6.36
CA PRO A 4 8.01 13.57 6.88
C PRO A 4 8.19 12.34 5.99
N LEU A 5 8.30 11.19 6.62
CA LEU A 5 8.43 9.92 5.94
C LEU A 5 7.04 9.36 5.70
N ILE A 6 6.65 9.26 4.43
CA ILE A 6 5.30 8.87 4.05
C ILE A 6 5.34 7.48 3.43
N GLY A 7 4.68 6.53 4.09
CA GLY A 7 4.58 5.18 3.54
C GLY A 7 3.44 5.10 2.54
N ILE A 8 3.71 4.50 1.39
CA ILE A 8 2.71 4.34 0.34
C ILE A 8 2.44 2.85 0.19
N THR A 9 1.18 2.46 0.31
CA THR A 9 0.83 1.05 0.16
C THR A 9 1.04 0.60 -1.28
N SER A 10 1.48 -0.64 -1.43
CA SER A 10 1.82 -1.19 -2.72
C SER A 10 0.85 -2.31 -3.10
N PHE A 11 0.95 -2.73 -4.35
CA PHE A 11 0.18 -3.86 -4.84
C PHE A 11 1.12 -4.87 -5.51
N THR A 12 0.66 -6.08 -5.68
CA THR A 12 1.44 -7.10 -6.35
C THR A 12 1.23 -7.01 -7.84
N HIS A 13 2.32 -6.99 -8.58
CA HIS A 13 2.31 -6.99 -10.03
C HIS A 13 3.21 -8.11 -10.51
N LEU A 14 2.72 -8.92 -11.44
CA LEU A 14 3.53 -10.00 -12.01
C LEU A 14 4.32 -9.45 -13.19
N ASN A 15 5.62 -9.71 -13.21
CA ASN A 15 6.43 -9.33 -14.36
C ASN A 15 6.18 -10.30 -15.51
N LYS A 16 6.84 -10.07 -16.64
CA LYS A 16 6.60 -10.88 -17.83
C LYS A 16 6.99 -12.35 -17.64
N TYR A 17 7.78 -12.66 -16.63
CA TYR A 17 8.17 -14.03 -16.32
C TYR A 17 7.28 -14.66 -15.25
N GLY A 18 6.25 -13.95 -14.79
CA GLY A 18 5.35 -14.46 -13.78
C GLY A 18 5.85 -14.27 -12.34
N ASN A 19 6.92 -13.55 -12.15
CA ASN A 19 7.43 -13.30 -10.80
C ASN A 19 6.71 -12.12 -10.15
N PRO A 20 6.31 -12.25 -8.89
CA PRO A 20 5.61 -11.16 -8.21
C PRO A 20 6.56 -10.03 -7.82
N MET A 21 6.07 -8.82 -7.97
CA MET A 21 6.76 -7.61 -7.55
C MET A 21 5.79 -6.74 -6.79
N ASN A 22 6.29 -5.97 -5.83
CA ASN A 22 5.46 -4.96 -5.19
C ASN A 22 5.67 -3.64 -5.90
N ALA A 23 4.58 -2.98 -6.26
CA ALA A 23 4.63 -1.80 -7.12
C ALA A 23 3.69 -0.72 -6.63
N VAL A 24 4.00 0.51 -7.02
CA VAL A 24 3.17 1.68 -6.74
C VAL A 24 3.17 2.53 -8.00
N MET A 25 2.02 3.14 -8.32
CA MET A 25 1.96 4.06 -9.44
C MET A 25 2.88 5.24 -9.18
N THR A 26 3.68 5.58 -10.17
CA THR A 26 4.64 6.68 -10.07
C THR A 26 3.99 8.00 -9.67
N THR A 27 2.75 8.22 -10.09
CA THR A 27 2.05 9.46 -9.76
C THR A 27 1.90 9.67 -8.25
N TYR A 28 1.71 8.60 -7.48
CA TYR A 28 1.62 8.74 -6.03
C TYR A 28 2.96 9.13 -5.43
N ILE A 29 4.02 8.53 -5.93
CA ILE A 29 5.37 8.84 -5.46
C ILE A 29 5.68 10.32 -5.72
N GLN A 30 5.38 10.78 -6.92
CA GLN A 30 5.64 12.17 -7.29
C GLN A 30 4.79 13.14 -6.48
N ALA A 31 3.52 12.78 -6.23
CA ALA A 31 2.64 13.65 -5.46
C ALA A 31 3.17 13.84 -4.04
N VAL A 32 3.63 12.76 -3.41
CA VAL A 32 4.20 12.85 -2.06
C VAL A 32 5.46 13.71 -2.07
N ALA A 33 6.34 13.48 -3.04
CA ALA A 33 7.58 14.24 -3.13
C ALA A 33 7.32 15.73 -3.36
N HIS A 34 6.37 16.05 -4.25
CA HIS A 34 6.03 17.45 -4.51
C HIS A 34 5.40 18.13 -3.31
N ALA A 35 4.72 17.38 -2.45
CA ALA A 35 4.13 17.94 -1.25
C ALA A 35 5.15 18.12 -0.13
N GLY A 36 6.38 17.71 -0.33
CA GLY A 36 7.44 17.90 0.67
C GLY A 36 7.71 16.66 1.51
N GLY A 37 7.09 15.53 1.21
CA GLY A 37 7.34 14.30 1.95
C GLY A 37 8.41 13.44 1.32
N LEU A 38 8.86 12.45 2.08
CA LEU A 38 9.76 11.43 1.59
C LEU A 38 8.95 10.17 1.33
N PRO A 39 8.76 9.78 0.07
CA PRO A 39 7.94 8.60 -0.24
C PRO A 39 8.73 7.31 -0.04
N VAL A 40 8.13 6.36 0.64
CA VAL A 40 8.68 5.01 0.74
C VAL A 40 7.56 4.01 0.47
N LEU A 41 7.89 2.93 -0.19
CA LEU A 41 6.91 1.90 -0.49
C LEU A 41 6.80 0.94 0.69
N ILE A 42 5.57 0.57 1.04
CA ILE A 42 5.33 -0.42 2.08
C ILE A 42 5.15 -1.77 1.38
N PRO A 43 6.03 -2.73 1.64
CA PRO A 43 5.95 -4.01 0.94
C PRO A 43 4.81 -4.87 1.43
N LEU A 44 4.43 -5.84 0.64
CA LEU A 44 3.49 -6.88 1.03
C LEU A 44 4.29 -8.12 1.47
N GLY A 45 3.61 -9.02 2.16
CA GLY A 45 4.20 -10.31 2.45
C GLY A 45 5.03 -10.39 3.73
N LEU A 46 5.02 -9.35 4.54
CA LEU A 46 5.68 -9.39 5.84
C LEU A 46 4.71 -9.86 6.91
N GLU A 47 5.26 -10.30 8.02
CA GLU A 47 4.45 -10.61 9.19
C GLU A 47 4.30 -9.37 10.07
N GLU A 48 3.38 -9.43 11.04
CA GLU A 48 3.04 -8.28 11.85
C GLU A 48 4.23 -7.56 12.48
N PRO A 49 5.22 -8.26 13.07
CA PRO A 49 6.36 -7.54 13.66
C PRO A 49 7.08 -6.64 12.66
N GLY A 50 7.17 -7.08 11.39
CA GLY A 50 7.76 -6.26 10.35
C GLY A 50 6.96 -4.99 10.10
N TYR A 51 5.64 -5.12 10.05
CA TYR A 51 4.79 -3.95 9.85
C TYR A 51 4.78 -3.02 11.04
N GLN A 52 4.89 -3.56 12.25
CA GLN A 52 5.02 -2.71 13.44
C GLN A 52 6.29 -1.85 13.35
N GLY A 53 7.38 -2.45 12.93
CA GLY A 53 8.64 -1.71 12.77
C GLY A 53 8.53 -0.62 11.74
N ILE A 54 7.96 -0.95 10.58
CA ILE A 54 7.77 0.04 9.52
C ILE A 54 6.85 1.15 10.01
N PHE A 55 5.70 0.79 10.59
CA PHE A 55 4.72 1.75 11.07
C PHE A 55 5.33 2.75 12.03
N THR A 56 6.17 2.27 12.94
CA THR A 56 6.78 3.12 13.95
C THR A 56 7.64 4.21 13.34
N HIS A 57 8.27 3.94 12.22
CA HIS A 57 9.16 4.89 11.57
C HIS A 57 8.45 5.85 10.61
N LEU A 58 7.21 5.56 10.24
CA LEU A 58 6.47 6.41 9.32
C LEU A 58 5.84 7.58 10.05
N ASP A 59 5.82 8.74 9.40
CA ASP A 59 5.09 9.90 9.90
C ASP A 59 3.66 9.90 9.43
N ALA A 60 3.38 9.28 8.29
CA ALA A 60 2.02 9.18 7.76
C ALA A 60 1.95 8.07 6.73
N ILE A 61 0.73 7.70 6.33
CA ILE A 61 0.49 6.62 5.40
C ILE A 61 -0.44 7.09 4.30
N LEU A 62 -0.09 6.77 3.06
CA LEU A 62 -0.97 6.97 1.91
C LEU A 62 -1.44 5.61 1.43
N PHE A 63 -2.75 5.38 1.52
CA PHE A 63 -3.37 4.17 1.01
C PHE A 63 -3.77 4.43 -0.43
N THR A 64 -3.20 3.69 -1.35
CA THR A 64 -3.32 3.99 -2.77
C THR A 64 -4.62 3.52 -3.40
N GLY A 65 -5.49 2.94 -2.60
CA GLY A 65 -6.78 2.53 -3.12
C GLY A 65 -6.70 1.29 -3.98
N GLY A 66 -7.86 0.84 -4.43
CA GLY A 66 -7.97 -0.42 -5.09
C GLY A 66 -8.16 -0.36 -6.58
N GLY A 67 -7.57 0.62 -7.23
CA GLY A 67 -7.77 0.78 -8.67
C GLY A 67 -7.44 -0.45 -9.48
N ASP A 68 -6.49 -1.21 -9.02
CA ASP A 68 -6.00 -2.36 -9.77
C ASP A 68 -6.71 -3.64 -9.48
N ILE A 69 -7.61 -3.65 -8.53
CA ILE A 69 -8.35 -4.85 -8.20
C ILE A 69 -9.69 -4.89 -8.90
N GLN A 70 -9.94 -3.92 -9.68
CA GLN A 70 -11.24 -3.69 -10.19
C GLN A 70 -11.84 -4.73 -11.12
N PRO A 71 -11.05 -5.48 -11.89
CA PRO A 71 -11.69 -6.45 -12.78
C PRO A 71 -12.66 -7.36 -12.06
N ALA A 72 -12.32 -7.78 -10.87
CA ALA A 72 -13.20 -8.62 -10.09
C ALA A 72 -14.44 -7.88 -9.64
N CYS A 73 -14.29 -6.58 -9.37
CA CYS A 73 -15.39 -5.77 -8.87
C CYS A 73 -16.37 -5.38 -9.96
N TYR A 74 -15.96 -5.42 -11.20
CA TYR A 74 -16.83 -5.02 -12.31
C TYR A 74 -17.73 -6.13 -12.79
N GLY A 75 -17.83 -7.20 -12.06
CA GLY A 75 -18.59 -8.33 -12.54
C GLY A 75 -17.81 -9.18 -13.52
N GLY A 76 -16.54 -8.91 -13.65
CA GLY A 76 -15.66 -9.77 -14.41
C GLY A 76 -15.50 -11.08 -13.69
N GLN A 77 -14.96 -12.07 -14.38
CA GLN A 77 -14.76 -13.37 -13.79
C GLN A 77 -13.75 -13.26 -12.66
N PRO A 78 -14.08 -13.74 -11.47
CA PRO A 78 -13.10 -13.78 -10.39
C PRO A 78 -11.94 -14.65 -10.84
N HIS A 79 -10.76 -14.09 -10.80
CA HIS A 79 -9.57 -14.82 -11.15
C HIS A 79 -8.83 -15.16 -9.86
N THR A 80 -8.50 -16.41 -9.69
CA THR A 80 -7.87 -16.86 -8.44
C THR A 80 -6.64 -16.07 -8.10
N LYS A 81 -5.81 -15.77 -9.09
CA LYS A 81 -4.59 -15.01 -8.85
C LYS A 81 -4.89 -13.59 -8.39
N VAL A 82 -5.88 -12.96 -8.99
CA VAL A 82 -6.27 -11.61 -8.61
C VAL A 82 -6.80 -11.61 -7.19
N ALA A 83 -7.63 -12.59 -6.85
CA ALA A 83 -8.17 -12.69 -5.50
C ALA A 83 -7.07 -12.87 -4.46
N ASP A 84 -6.07 -13.69 -4.75
CA ASP A 84 -4.97 -13.90 -3.83
C ASP A 84 -4.16 -12.64 -3.62
N VAL A 85 -3.89 -11.92 -4.70
CA VAL A 85 -3.14 -10.66 -4.64
C VAL A 85 -3.91 -9.63 -3.82
N ASP A 86 -5.20 -9.50 -4.07
CA ASP A 86 -6.04 -8.55 -3.36
C ASP A 86 -6.13 -8.87 -1.88
N THR A 87 -6.22 -10.15 -1.54
CA THR A 87 -6.30 -10.56 -0.15
C THR A 87 -5.05 -10.15 0.62
N GLY A 88 -3.88 -10.33 0.05
CA GLY A 88 -2.64 -9.93 0.69
C GLY A 88 -2.57 -8.44 0.93
N ARG A 89 -2.94 -7.67 -0.09
CA ARG A 89 -2.96 -6.21 0.01
C ARG A 89 -3.98 -5.73 1.03
N ASP A 90 -5.19 -6.28 0.98
CA ASP A 90 -6.25 -5.89 1.88
C ASP A 90 -5.87 -6.14 3.33
N ARG A 91 -5.22 -7.26 3.59
CA ARG A 91 -4.77 -7.58 4.94
C ARG A 91 -3.78 -6.54 5.47
N VAL A 92 -2.82 -6.17 4.64
CA VAL A 92 -1.81 -5.18 5.03
C VAL A 92 -2.46 -3.82 5.25
N GLU A 93 -3.32 -3.39 4.33
CA GLU A 93 -3.96 -2.08 4.45
C GLU A 93 -4.89 -2.04 5.65
N MET A 94 -5.61 -3.11 5.92
CA MET A 94 -6.49 -3.18 7.08
C MET A 94 -5.68 -3.04 8.37
N TRP A 95 -4.58 -3.78 8.47
CA TRP A 95 -3.72 -3.72 9.66
C TRP A 95 -3.17 -2.31 9.86
N LEU A 96 -2.67 -1.70 8.78
CA LEU A 96 -2.10 -0.36 8.86
C LEU A 96 -3.15 0.68 9.21
N ALA A 97 -4.34 0.57 8.64
CA ALA A 97 -5.42 1.52 8.93
C ALA A 97 -5.84 1.44 10.39
N GLN A 98 -5.99 0.23 10.91
CA GLN A 98 -6.36 0.06 12.31
C GLN A 98 -5.28 0.61 13.23
N ALA A 99 -4.01 0.35 12.91
CA ALA A 99 -2.91 0.88 13.70
C ALA A 99 -2.86 2.40 13.65
N ALA A 100 -3.10 2.98 12.48
CA ALA A 100 -3.08 4.44 12.33
C ALA A 100 -4.19 5.09 13.16
N ILE A 101 -5.37 4.51 13.16
CA ILE A 101 -6.48 5.02 13.95
C ILE A 101 -6.16 4.90 15.44
N LEU A 102 -5.64 3.75 15.85
CA LEU A 102 -5.35 3.51 17.26
C LEU A 102 -4.28 4.45 17.80
N HIS A 103 -3.29 4.77 17.00
CA HIS A 103 -2.15 5.58 17.42
C HIS A 103 -2.17 7.01 16.89
N ASP A 104 -3.29 7.44 16.33
CA ASP A 104 -3.44 8.79 15.77
C ASP A 104 -2.39 9.15 14.74
N LYS A 105 -1.95 8.20 13.94
CA LYS A 105 -1.02 8.49 12.86
C LYS A 105 -1.79 8.99 11.64
N PRO A 106 -1.38 10.13 11.05
CA PRO A 106 -2.09 10.66 9.88
C PRO A 106 -2.09 9.67 8.71
N PHE A 107 -3.21 9.58 8.03
CA PHE A 107 -3.29 8.78 6.81
C PHE A 107 -4.32 9.37 5.86
N LEU A 108 -4.14 9.04 4.58
CA LEU A 108 -5.07 9.44 3.52
C LEU A 108 -5.34 8.21 2.66
N GLY A 109 -6.61 7.95 2.41
CA GLY A 109 -7.00 6.88 1.51
C GLY A 109 -7.48 7.43 0.19
N ILE A 110 -7.04 6.83 -0.90
CA ILE A 110 -7.48 7.19 -2.24
C ILE A 110 -8.26 6.01 -2.81
N CYS A 111 -9.48 6.28 -3.25
CA CYS A 111 -10.35 5.26 -3.85
C CYS A 111 -10.45 5.43 -5.35
#